data_3d84577cc5c3188a60cb56290e38477b
#
_entry.id   3d84577cc5c3188a60cb56290e38477b
#
_cell.length_a   1.000
_cell.length_b   1.000
_cell.length_c   1.000
_cell.angle_alpha   90.00
_cell.angle_beta   90.00
_cell.angle_gamma   90.00
#
_symmetry.space_group_name_H-M   'P 1'
#
loop_
_entity.id
_entity.type
_entity.pdbx_description
1 polymer ?
#
loop_
_entity_poly.entity_id
_entity_poly.type
_entity_poly.pdbx_seq_one_letter_code
_entity_poly.pdbx_strand_id
1 'polypeptide(L)'
;MPASYSIDVERKVVISLAWGVMTSADVREHRRALRNDPLFDPYYRELVDMTGITEDRVDLGAKQEISQDQLFAPGVRRAWVASDDYPFGMARMYAVAAEKQGRSVAVFRTRKEAEDWLGL
;
A
#
# COMPACT_ATOMS: atom_id res chain seq x y z
N MET A 1 3.53 6.41 15.93
CA MET A 1 2.74 6.08 14.74
C MET A 1 3.47 4.98 13.97
N PRO A 2 2.90 3.74 13.75
CA PRO A 2 3.57 2.66 13.02
C PRO A 2 3.48 2.81 11.49
N ALA A 3 3.00 3.93 11.00
CA ALA A 3 2.98 4.21 9.57
C ALA A 3 3.19 5.69 9.30
N SER A 4 3.86 6.00 8.19
CA SER A 4 4.03 7.35 7.68
C SER A 4 3.94 7.32 6.17
N TYR A 5 3.75 8.49 5.56
CA TYR A 5 3.79 8.61 4.11
C TYR A 5 4.41 9.94 3.70
N SER A 6 4.86 9.99 2.47
CA SER A 6 5.25 11.23 1.79
C SER A 6 4.64 11.24 0.40
N ILE A 7 4.31 12.42 -0.09
CA ILE A 7 3.76 12.62 -1.44
C ILE A 7 4.79 13.38 -2.25
N ASP A 8 5.36 12.72 -3.26
CA ASP A 8 6.28 13.33 -4.21
C ASP A 8 5.48 13.83 -5.40
N VAL A 9 5.19 15.12 -5.41
CA VAL A 9 4.36 15.75 -6.43
C VAL A 9 5.06 15.76 -7.80
N GLU A 10 6.38 15.90 -7.81
CA GLU A 10 7.15 15.90 -9.06
C GLU A 10 7.13 14.54 -9.73
N ARG A 11 7.38 13.47 -8.96
CA ARG A 11 7.39 12.11 -9.48
C ARG A 11 6.01 11.48 -9.49
N LYS A 12 5.00 12.15 -8.92
CA LYS A 12 3.61 11.68 -8.89
C LYS A 12 3.48 10.30 -8.23
N VAL A 13 4.04 10.19 -7.03
CA VAL A 13 4.02 8.95 -6.26
C VAL A 13 3.81 9.22 -4.79
N VAL A 14 3.00 8.37 -4.16
CA VAL A 14 2.83 8.32 -2.70
C VAL A 14 3.68 7.19 -2.18
N ILE A 15 4.58 7.48 -1.24
CA ILE A 15 5.45 6.48 -0.62
C ILE A 15 5.05 6.35 0.84
N SER A 16 4.60 5.16 1.22
CA SER A 16 4.20 4.84 2.59
C SER A 16 5.15 3.84 3.22
N LEU A 17 5.44 4.04 4.48
CA LEU A 17 6.25 3.14 5.29
C LEU A 17 5.40 2.62 6.45
N ALA A 18 5.45 1.33 6.70
CA ALA A 18 4.80 0.70 7.84
C ALA A 18 5.85 -0.10 8.63
N TRP A 19 5.78 -0.01 9.96
CA TRP A 19 6.73 -0.68 10.83
C TRP A 19 6.08 -1.07 12.17
N GLY A 20 6.74 -1.99 12.89
CA GLY A 20 6.27 -2.42 14.20
C GLY A 20 4.96 -3.19 14.13
N VAL A 21 4.14 -3.01 15.15
CA VAL A 21 2.84 -3.66 15.25
C VAL A 21 1.80 -2.83 14.50
N MET A 22 1.20 -3.39 13.46
CA MET A 22 0.15 -2.73 12.69
C MET A 22 -1.22 -3.25 13.10
N THR A 23 -2.13 -2.32 13.43
CA THR A 23 -3.51 -2.64 13.78
C THR A 23 -4.47 -2.13 12.71
N SER A 24 -5.72 -2.60 12.77
CA SER A 24 -6.77 -2.11 11.87
C SER A 24 -6.99 -0.60 12.00
N ALA A 25 -6.91 -0.08 13.25
CA ALA A 25 -7.04 1.36 13.49
C ALA A 25 -5.92 2.14 12.81
N ASP A 26 -4.68 1.64 12.86
CA ASP A 26 -3.52 2.28 12.21
C ASP A 26 -3.72 2.38 10.70
N VAL A 27 -4.20 1.31 10.08
CA VAL A 27 -4.47 1.28 8.63
C VAL A 27 -5.54 2.32 8.27
N ARG A 28 -6.64 2.35 9.01
CA ARG A 28 -7.73 3.28 8.73
C ARG A 28 -7.31 4.73 8.94
N GLU A 29 -6.51 5.00 9.96
CA GLU A 29 -5.97 6.33 10.22
C GLU A 29 -5.06 6.81 9.10
N HIS A 30 -4.15 5.96 8.65
CA HIS A 30 -3.25 6.26 7.53
C HIS A 30 -4.05 6.61 6.27
N ARG A 31 -5.05 5.80 5.95
CA ARG A 31 -5.86 6.03 4.76
C ARG A 31 -6.69 7.31 4.86
N ARG A 32 -7.20 7.60 6.04
CA ARG A 32 -7.93 8.85 6.28
C ARG A 32 -7.03 10.08 6.11
N ALA A 33 -5.83 10.02 6.68
CA ALA A 33 -4.86 11.11 6.56
C ALA A 33 -4.50 11.36 5.10
N LEU A 34 -4.24 10.31 4.34
CA LEU A 34 -3.91 10.41 2.92
C LEU A 34 -5.07 10.98 2.11
N ARG A 35 -6.29 10.49 2.35
CA ARG A 35 -7.49 10.98 1.65
C ARG A 35 -7.71 12.47 1.86
N ASN A 36 -7.40 12.98 3.04
CA ASN A 36 -7.62 14.37 3.40
C ASN A 36 -6.42 15.28 3.13
N ASP A 37 -5.32 14.71 2.63
CA ASP A 37 -4.13 15.51 2.32
C ASP A 37 -4.35 16.28 1.02
N PRO A 38 -4.20 17.62 1.03
CA PRO A 38 -4.43 18.44 -0.16
C PRO A 38 -3.46 18.16 -1.30
N LEU A 39 -2.32 17.52 -1.04
CA LEU A 39 -1.37 17.14 -2.07
C LEU A 39 -1.68 15.79 -2.72
N PHE A 40 -2.62 15.03 -2.15
CA PHE A 40 -2.97 13.72 -2.68
C PHE A 40 -3.76 13.84 -3.99
N ASP A 41 -3.34 13.05 -4.98
CA ASP A 41 -4.03 12.89 -6.24
C ASP A 41 -4.28 11.40 -6.47
N PRO A 42 -5.54 10.97 -6.70
CA PRO A 42 -5.86 9.56 -6.91
C PRO A 42 -5.12 8.90 -8.08
N TYR A 43 -4.60 9.69 -9.00
CA TYR A 43 -3.85 9.19 -10.14
C TYR A 43 -2.35 9.04 -9.88
N TYR A 44 -1.87 9.40 -8.69
CA TYR A 44 -0.48 9.15 -8.30
C TYR A 44 -0.27 7.66 -8.05
N ARG A 45 0.92 7.17 -8.41
CA ARG A 45 1.32 5.80 -8.11
C ARG A 45 1.52 5.64 -6.60
N GLU A 46 1.49 4.40 -6.12
CA GLU A 46 1.72 4.12 -4.71
C GLU A 46 2.84 3.10 -4.53
N LEU A 47 3.71 3.34 -3.55
CA LEU A 47 4.63 2.34 -3.04
C LEU A 47 4.39 2.22 -1.53
N VAL A 48 4.09 1.01 -1.06
CA VAL A 48 3.94 0.73 0.37
C VAL A 48 5.03 -0.23 0.78
N ASP A 49 5.95 0.23 1.63
CA ASP A 49 7.02 -0.59 2.19
C ASP A 49 6.57 -1.14 3.54
N MET A 50 6.28 -2.44 3.58
CA MET A 50 5.83 -3.16 4.77
C MET A 50 6.94 -4.00 5.40
N THR A 51 8.19 -3.85 4.96
CA THR A 51 9.29 -4.69 5.44
C THR A 51 9.62 -4.48 6.91
N GLY A 52 9.23 -3.33 7.47
CA GLY A 52 9.45 -3.02 8.88
C GLY A 52 8.38 -3.54 9.83
N ILE A 53 7.31 -4.14 9.33
CA ILE A 53 6.23 -4.66 10.17
C ILE A 53 6.74 -5.90 10.93
N THR A 54 6.60 -5.89 12.26
CA THR A 54 6.99 -7.00 13.11
C THR A 54 5.81 -7.87 13.52
N GLU A 55 4.60 -7.33 13.54
CA GLU A 55 3.39 -8.05 13.88
C GLU A 55 2.20 -7.46 13.14
N ASP A 56 1.43 -8.31 12.49
CA ASP A 56 0.23 -7.92 11.75
C ASP A 56 -1.01 -8.25 12.59
N ARG A 57 -1.65 -7.21 13.13
CA ARG A 57 -2.92 -7.29 13.87
C ARG A 57 -4.07 -6.66 13.09
N VAL A 58 -3.90 -6.54 11.78
CA VAL A 58 -4.96 -6.03 10.91
C VAL A 58 -5.96 -7.14 10.66
N ASP A 59 -7.23 -6.92 11.02
CA ASP A 59 -8.26 -7.94 10.86
C ASP A 59 -8.66 -8.11 9.39
N LEU A 60 -9.38 -9.20 9.12
CA LEU A 60 -9.80 -9.55 7.78
C LEU A 60 -10.69 -8.47 7.16
N GLY A 61 -11.57 -7.86 7.94
CA GLY A 61 -12.45 -6.79 7.48
C GLY A 61 -11.67 -5.58 6.97
N ALA A 62 -10.66 -5.14 7.72
CA ALA A 62 -9.80 -4.03 7.31
C ALA A 62 -8.99 -4.38 6.05
N LYS A 63 -8.52 -5.61 5.94
CA LYS A 63 -7.80 -6.08 4.75
C LYS A 63 -8.70 -6.10 3.52
N GLN A 64 -9.95 -6.51 3.68
CA GLN A 64 -10.93 -6.47 2.59
C GLN A 64 -11.22 -5.03 2.16
N GLU A 65 -11.32 -4.10 3.11
CA GLU A 65 -11.49 -2.69 2.79
C GLU A 65 -10.33 -2.18 1.93
N ILE A 66 -9.09 -2.56 2.23
CA ILE A 66 -7.92 -2.17 1.45
C ILE A 66 -8.02 -2.71 0.02
N SER A 67 -8.39 -3.97 -0.16
CA SER A 67 -8.49 -4.58 -1.49
C SER A 67 -9.63 -4.02 -2.33
N GLN A 68 -10.67 -3.49 -1.69
CA GLN A 68 -11.85 -2.91 -2.35
C GLN A 68 -11.82 -1.39 -2.39
N ASP A 69 -10.81 -0.78 -1.82
CA ASP A 69 -10.73 0.66 -1.65
C ASP A 69 -10.58 1.38 -2.98
N GLN A 70 -11.31 2.48 -3.12
CA GLN A 70 -11.29 3.33 -4.30
C GLN A 70 -10.50 4.62 -4.09
N LEU A 71 -9.61 4.64 -3.11
CA LEU A 71 -8.76 5.81 -2.83
C LEU A 71 -7.90 6.18 -4.05
N PHE A 72 -7.31 5.18 -4.69
CA PHE A 72 -6.57 5.37 -5.94
C PHE A 72 -7.45 5.08 -7.14
N ALA A 73 -7.21 5.80 -8.25
CA ALA A 73 -7.95 5.60 -9.49
C ALA A 73 -7.68 4.20 -10.08
N PRO A 74 -8.64 3.62 -10.82
CA PRO A 74 -8.42 2.34 -11.50
C PRO A 74 -7.23 2.41 -12.46
N GLY A 75 -6.44 1.33 -12.52
CA GLY A 75 -5.29 1.22 -13.42
C GLY A 75 -4.02 1.91 -12.94
N VAL A 76 -4.08 2.66 -11.86
CA VAL A 76 -2.88 3.26 -11.26
C VAL A 76 -2.00 2.16 -10.67
N ARG A 77 -0.70 2.19 -10.98
CA ARG A 77 0.24 1.19 -10.46
C ARG A 77 0.49 1.38 -8.98
N ARG A 78 0.26 0.33 -8.23
CA ARG A 78 0.46 0.29 -6.79
C ARG A 78 1.38 -0.88 -6.46
N ALA A 79 2.52 -0.59 -5.85
CA ALA A 79 3.53 -1.59 -5.48
C ALA A 79 3.53 -1.78 -3.97
N TRP A 80 3.42 -3.02 -3.53
CA TRP A 80 3.51 -3.41 -2.12
C TRP A 80 4.77 -4.23 -1.90
N VAL A 81 5.55 -3.91 -0.86
CA VAL A 81 6.81 -4.57 -0.56
C VAL A 81 6.70 -5.35 0.74
N ALA A 82 6.92 -6.66 0.67
CA ALA A 82 6.92 -7.55 1.81
C ALA A 82 8.03 -8.60 1.62
N SER A 83 9.04 -8.61 2.48
CA SER A 83 10.22 -9.46 2.30
C SER A 83 10.02 -10.89 2.77
N ASP A 84 9.25 -11.12 3.85
CA ASP A 84 9.06 -12.45 4.44
C ASP A 84 7.94 -13.22 3.71
N ASP A 85 8.05 -14.55 3.71
CA ASP A 85 7.14 -15.41 2.92
C ASP A 85 5.67 -15.25 3.29
N TYR A 86 5.34 -15.22 4.58
CA TYR A 86 3.94 -15.13 5.00
C TYR A 86 3.29 -13.79 4.60
N PRO A 87 3.86 -12.63 4.98
CA PRO A 87 3.27 -11.37 4.53
C PRO A 87 3.30 -11.18 3.01
N PHE A 88 4.32 -11.71 2.32
CA PHE A 88 4.36 -11.68 0.86
C PHE A 88 3.20 -12.46 0.25
N GLY A 89 2.96 -13.67 0.73
CA GLY A 89 1.85 -14.51 0.25
C GLY A 89 0.49 -13.88 0.52
N MET A 90 0.31 -13.30 1.71
CA MET A 90 -0.94 -12.60 2.07
C MET A 90 -1.16 -11.38 1.19
N ALA A 91 -0.13 -10.58 0.97
CA ALA A 91 -0.21 -9.40 0.10
C ALA A 91 -0.59 -9.80 -1.32
N ARG A 92 -0.04 -10.90 -1.84
CA ARG A 92 -0.40 -11.40 -3.17
C ARG A 92 -1.87 -11.79 -3.28
N MET A 93 -2.44 -12.40 -2.24
CA MET A 93 -3.86 -12.72 -2.23
C MET A 93 -4.72 -11.47 -2.38
N TYR A 94 -4.39 -10.41 -1.65
CA TYR A 94 -5.13 -9.15 -1.73
C TYR A 94 -4.88 -8.42 -3.06
N ALA A 95 -3.68 -8.53 -3.62
CA ALA A 95 -3.38 -7.98 -4.94
C ALA A 95 -4.22 -8.62 -6.03
N VAL A 96 -4.37 -9.96 -5.99
CA VAL A 96 -5.22 -10.69 -6.94
C VAL A 96 -6.69 -10.24 -6.80
N ALA A 97 -7.19 -10.09 -5.57
CA ALA A 97 -8.54 -9.61 -5.34
C ALA A 97 -8.75 -8.19 -5.88
N ALA A 98 -7.75 -7.33 -5.74
CA ALA A 98 -7.78 -5.97 -6.26
C ALA A 98 -7.80 -5.95 -7.80
N GLU A 99 -7.02 -6.83 -8.44
CA GLU A 99 -7.01 -6.96 -9.90
C GLU A 99 -8.39 -7.29 -10.47
N LYS A 100 -9.14 -8.15 -9.77
CA LYS A 100 -10.50 -8.49 -10.20
C LYS A 100 -11.45 -7.29 -10.18
N GLN A 101 -11.07 -6.23 -9.50
CA GLN A 101 -11.83 -4.98 -9.44
C GLN A 101 -11.23 -3.87 -10.30
N GLY A 102 -10.34 -4.22 -11.23
CA GLY A 102 -9.72 -3.25 -12.13
C GLY A 102 -8.56 -2.48 -11.52
N ARG A 103 -8.03 -2.92 -10.39
CA ARG A 103 -6.89 -2.30 -9.73
C ARG A 103 -5.59 -2.92 -10.21
N SER A 104 -4.52 -2.15 -10.32
CA SER A 104 -3.20 -2.65 -10.71
C SER A 104 -2.29 -2.65 -9.48
N VAL A 105 -2.22 -3.81 -8.81
CA VAL A 105 -1.40 -3.98 -7.60
C VAL A 105 -0.41 -5.12 -7.84
N ALA A 106 0.87 -4.87 -7.59
CA ALA A 106 1.91 -5.90 -7.67
C ALA A 106 2.67 -5.95 -6.33
N VAL A 107 3.14 -7.13 -5.97
CA VAL A 107 3.84 -7.35 -4.70
C VAL A 107 5.28 -7.76 -4.99
N PHE A 108 6.21 -7.18 -4.26
CA PHE A 108 7.64 -7.38 -4.43
C PHE A 108 8.31 -7.73 -3.12
N ARG A 109 9.44 -8.43 -3.19
CA ARG A 109 10.23 -8.79 -2.02
C ARG A 109 11.17 -7.67 -1.58
N THR A 110 11.57 -6.80 -2.50
CA THR A 110 12.49 -5.70 -2.23
C THR A 110 11.91 -4.39 -2.72
N ARG A 111 12.30 -3.32 -2.05
CA ARG A 111 11.91 -1.98 -2.45
C ARG A 111 12.44 -1.61 -3.83
N LYS A 112 13.66 -2.06 -4.16
CA LYS A 112 14.25 -1.77 -5.47
C LYS A 112 13.43 -2.35 -6.61
N GLU A 113 12.97 -3.58 -6.48
CA GLU A 113 12.10 -4.21 -7.49
C GLU A 113 10.80 -3.41 -7.67
N ALA A 114 10.21 -2.97 -6.56
CA ALA A 114 9.00 -2.17 -6.58
C ALA A 114 9.23 -0.82 -7.27
N GLU A 115 10.32 -0.15 -6.93
CA GLU A 115 10.70 1.13 -7.55
C GLU A 115 10.92 0.97 -9.06
N ASP A 116 11.61 -0.08 -9.47
CA ASP A 116 11.86 -0.36 -10.90
C ASP A 116 10.54 -0.55 -11.65
N TRP A 117 9.62 -1.33 -11.09
CA TRP A 117 8.31 -1.56 -11.71
C TRP A 117 7.47 -0.28 -11.82
N LEU A 118 7.59 0.60 -10.82
CA LEU A 118 6.91 1.89 -10.84
C LEU A 118 7.57 2.92 -11.75
N GLY A 119 8.81 2.68 -12.20
CA GLY A 119 9.56 3.62 -13.02
C GLY A 119 10.21 4.74 -12.22
N LEU A 120 10.51 4.46 -10.98
CA LEU A 120 11.15 5.45 -10.08
C LEU A 120 12.67 5.41 -10.18
#